data_6dceee455f4cd2faa241001102c928fc
#
_entry.id   6dceee455f4cd2faa241001102c928fc
#
_cell.length_a   1.000
_cell.length_b   1.000
_cell.length_c   1.000
_cell.angle_alpha   90.00
_cell.angle_beta   90.00
_cell.angle_gamma   90.00
#
_symmetry.space_group_name_H-M   'P 1'
#
loop_
_entity.id
_entity.type
_entity.pdbx_description
1 polymer ?
#
loop_
_entity_poly.entity_id
_entity_poly.type
_entity_poly.pdbx_seq_one_letter_code
_entity_poly.pdbx_strand_id
1 'polypeptide(L)'
;MFGIGKLPDDLHAQVEAXXXXYLXXXXXXXRRFSGTIPGVRXXXSVASYTGSLVFTSERVLATLXXXPRLAGPTVNVAWDAPQTGAAQVEISSTGLQVDVDVSRVDEKFSGELSLHYKVAIPADVLSGLPRHSLAFDMPPEYVFRAVGVTYSP
;
A
#
# COMPACT_ATOMS: atom_id res chain seq x y z
N MET A 1 12.30 -19.62 -6.91
CA MET A 1 11.86 -18.58 -6.12
C MET A 1 11.48 -17.43 -6.98
N PHE A 2 10.56 -16.77 -6.66
CA PHE A 2 10.14 -15.75 -7.44
C PHE A 2 10.70 -14.49 -6.90
N GLY A 3 10.80 -13.61 -7.73
CA GLY A 3 11.43 -12.43 -7.50
C GLY A 3 10.98 -11.65 -6.35
N ILE A 4 10.31 -12.29 -5.54
CA ILE A 4 9.82 -11.69 -4.44
C ILE A 4 10.84 -11.43 -3.50
N GLY A 5 12.02 -11.77 -3.80
CA GLY A 5 13.12 -11.40 -2.99
C GLY A 5 13.23 -9.91 -2.83
N LYS A 6 12.33 -9.19 -3.46
CA LYS A 6 12.33 -7.76 -3.31
C LYS A 6 11.76 -7.34 -1.99
N LEU A 7 10.99 -8.20 -1.32
CA LEU A 7 10.43 -7.82 -0.05
C LEU A 7 11.54 -7.72 1.01
N PRO A 8 11.48 -6.74 1.89
CA PRO A 8 12.40 -6.69 3.03
C PRO A 8 12.29 -7.96 3.86
N ASP A 9 13.35 -8.32 4.54
CA ASP A 9 13.39 -9.57 5.28
C ASP A 9 12.29 -9.73 6.31
N ASP A 10 11.96 -8.68 7.04
CA ASP A 10 10.93 -8.79 8.06
C ASP A 10 9.55 -9.00 7.43
N LEU A 11 9.31 -8.37 6.28
CA LEU A 11 8.03 -8.56 5.61
C LEU A 11 7.98 -9.94 4.97
N HIS A 12 9.11 -10.44 4.51
CA HIS A 12 9.17 -11.77 3.93
C HIS A 12 8.81 -12.80 4.99
N ALA A 13 9.29 -12.60 6.21
CA ALA A 13 8.99 -13.51 7.29
C ALA A 13 7.50 -13.48 7.64
N GLN A 14 6.88 -12.31 7.59
CA GLN A 14 5.45 -12.20 7.86
C GLN A 14 4.66 -12.96 6.81
N VAL A 15 5.05 -12.88 5.57
CA VAL A 15 4.36 -13.58 4.48
C VAL A 15 4.52 -15.08 4.65
N GLU A 16 5.67 -15.54 4.99
CA GLU A 16 5.91 -16.97 5.15
C GLU A 16 5.19 -17.54 6.36
N ALA A 17 4.99 -16.75 7.36
CA ALA A 17 4.26 -17.20 8.54
C ALA A 17 2.77 -17.33 8.27
N UNK A 18 2.33 -16.70 7.43
CA UNK A 18 0.92 -16.76 7.14
C UNK A 18 0.76 -17.49 5.84
N UNK A 19 -0.24 -17.96 5.53
CA UNK A 19 -0.42 -18.66 4.27
C UNK A 19 -0.65 -17.63 3.21
N UNK A 20 -0.03 -17.73 2.32
CA UNK A 20 -0.19 -16.86 1.24
C UNK A 20 -1.40 -17.24 0.50
N UNK A 21 -2.14 -16.43 0.42
CA UNK A 21 -3.30 -16.56 -0.31
C UNK A 21 -3.10 -16.08 -1.70
N TYR A 22 -2.38 -15.16 -1.78
CA TYR A 22 -2.17 -14.57 -3.10
C TYR A 22 -0.90 -13.72 -3.08
N LEU A 23 -0.16 -13.81 -4.17
CA LEU A 23 1.06 -13.02 -4.25
C LEU A 23 1.18 -12.51 -5.68
N UNK A 24 1.35 -11.26 -5.86
CA UNK A 24 1.53 -10.66 -7.15
C UNK A 24 2.77 -9.83 -7.10
N UNK A 25 3.59 -10.00 -7.83
CA UNK A 25 4.82 -9.29 -7.89
C UNK A 25 4.82 -8.44 -9.13
N UNK A 26 5.39 -7.42 -9.19
CA UNK A 26 5.52 -6.46 -10.18
C UNK A 26 4.25 -5.89 -10.73
N UNK A 27 3.59 -5.47 -9.86
CA UNK A 27 2.39 -4.81 -10.22
C UNK A 27 2.68 -3.35 -10.41
N UNK A 28 1.91 -2.76 -11.20
CA UNK A 28 2.06 -1.38 -11.49
C UNK A 28 1.24 -0.63 -10.50
N UNK A 29 1.78 0.29 -10.03
CA UNK A 29 1.09 1.12 -9.09
C UNK A 29 1.03 2.49 -9.66
N UNK A 30 -0.09 3.02 -9.69
CA UNK A 30 -0.29 4.31 -10.16
C UNK A 30 -0.49 5.16 -9.00
N ARG A 31 0.17 6.23 -8.75
CA ARG A 31 0.08 7.08 -7.57
C ARG A 31 -0.34 8.48 -7.99
N ARG A 32 -1.31 9.04 -7.28
CA ARG A 32 -1.73 10.42 -7.46
C ARG A 32 -1.64 11.11 -6.11
N PHE A 33 -1.05 12.29 -6.09
CA PHE A 33 -0.94 13.08 -4.86
C PHE A 33 -1.23 14.54 -5.18
N SER A 34 -2.09 15.14 -4.37
CA SER A 34 -2.37 16.56 -4.47
C SER A 34 -2.44 17.09 -3.04
N GLY A 35 -1.47 17.87 -2.66
CA GLY A 35 -1.42 18.37 -1.30
C GLY A 35 -0.04 18.80 -0.89
N THR A 36 0.16 18.85 0.42
CA THR A 36 1.43 19.33 0.98
C THR A 36 1.85 18.43 2.14
N ILE A 37 3.11 18.05 2.13
CA ILE A 37 3.74 17.43 3.28
C ILE A 37 5.06 18.16 3.45
N PRO A 38 5.72 18.06 4.59
CA PRO A 38 6.96 18.80 4.78
C PRO A 38 7.95 18.56 3.64
N GLY A 39 8.34 19.64 2.99
CA GLY A 39 9.30 19.56 1.89
C GLY A 39 8.73 19.29 0.52
N VAL A 40 7.41 19.04 0.39
CA VAL A 40 6.82 18.67 -0.89
C VAL A 40 5.46 19.31 -1.05
N ARG A 41 5.26 19.90 -2.18
CA ARG A 41 3.93 20.41 -2.52
C ARG A 41 3.64 20.00 -3.97
N UNK A 42 2.57 19.43 -4.15
CA UNK A 42 2.23 19.00 -5.47
C UNK A 42 0.78 19.31 -5.73
N UNK A 43 0.53 19.72 -6.95
CA UNK A 43 -0.85 19.99 -7.20
C UNK A 43 -1.53 18.91 -7.96
N UNK A 44 -1.13 18.07 -8.32
CA UNK A 44 -1.59 16.90 -8.98
C UNK A 44 -0.41 16.21 -9.57
N SER A 45 0.13 15.60 -8.81
CA SER A 45 1.32 14.84 -9.14
C SER A 45 0.98 13.39 -9.38
N VAL A 46 1.42 12.85 -10.51
CA VAL A 46 1.14 11.47 -10.87
C VAL A 46 2.45 10.76 -11.11
N ALA A 47 2.59 9.55 -10.58
CA ALA A 47 3.79 8.76 -10.79
C ALA A 47 3.41 7.29 -10.92
N SER A 48 4.29 6.53 -11.54
CA SER A 48 4.13 5.09 -11.68
C SER A 48 5.27 4.41 -10.95
N TYR A 49 4.92 3.41 -10.17
CA TYR A 49 5.90 2.65 -9.42
C TYR A 49 5.69 1.16 -9.67
N THR A 50 6.65 0.39 -9.26
CA THR A 50 6.53 -1.07 -9.25
C THR A 50 6.46 -1.51 -7.80
N GLY A 51 5.60 -2.46 -7.54
CA GLY A 51 5.47 -2.96 -6.18
C GLY A 51 4.97 -4.38 -6.14
N SER A 52 4.61 -4.81 -4.95
CA SER A 52 4.06 -6.16 -4.77
C SER A 52 2.80 -6.09 -3.93
N LEU A 53 1.99 -7.12 -4.06
CA LEU A 53 0.73 -7.21 -3.35
C LEU A 53 0.60 -8.63 -2.81
N VAL A 54 0.33 -8.73 -1.52
CA VAL A 54 0.24 -10.03 -0.87
C VAL A 54 -1.00 -10.09 0.00
N PHE A 55 -1.78 -11.15 -0.15
CA PHE A 55 -2.87 -11.44 0.77
C PHE A 55 -2.50 -12.72 1.49
N THR A 56 -2.47 -12.68 2.81
CA THR A 56 -2.28 -13.89 3.59
C THR A 56 -3.58 -14.17 4.33
N SER A 57 -3.59 -15.23 5.10
CA SER A 57 -4.78 -15.53 5.90
C SER A 57 -5.01 -14.48 6.98
N GLU A 58 -3.99 -13.69 7.31
CA GLU A 58 -4.08 -12.74 8.39
C GLU A 58 -4.05 -11.28 8.01
N ARG A 59 -3.46 -10.94 6.87
CA ARG A 59 -3.28 -9.53 6.55
C ARG A 59 -3.12 -9.23 5.07
N VAL A 60 -3.20 -7.94 4.77
CA VAL A 60 -2.94 -7.41 3.45
C VAL A 60 -1.62 -6.66 3.51
N LEU A 61 -0.75 -6.91 2.57
CA LEU A 61 0.53 -6.22 2.50
C LEU A 61 0.74 -5.74 1.07
N ALA A 62 0.97 -4.44 0.90
CA ALA A 62 1.30 -3.87 -0.40
C ALA A 62 2.57 -3.05 -0.23
N THR A 63 3.53 -3.22 -1.14
CA THR A 63 4.82 -2.57 -1.03
C THR A 63 5.18 -1.85 -2.31
N LEU A 64 6.14 -0.98 -2.18
CA LEU A 64 6.77 -0.37 -3.33
C LEU A 64 8.18 -0.88 -3.47
N UNK A 65 8.44 -0.95 -4.57
CA UNK A 65 9.78 -1.42 -4.82
C UNK A 65 10.54 -0.46 -5.69
N UNK A 66 10.29 0.70 -5.49
CA UNK A 66 10.93 1.74 -6.20
C UNK A 66 12.40 1.71 -6.03
N UNK A 67 12.99 2.33 -5.75
CA UNK A 67 14.34 2.47 -5.40
C UNK A 67 14.52 1.82 -4.11
N PRO A 68 15.88 1.44 -3.79
CA PRO A 68 16.11 0.71 -2.56
C PRO A 68 15.80 1.51 -1.30
N ARG A 69 16.09 2.79 -1.32
CA ARG A 69 15.84 3.60 -0.14
C ARG A 69 14.37 3.88 0.10
N LEU A 70 13.56 3.70 -0.92
CA LEU A 70 12.14 3.97 -0.81
C LEU A 70 11.31 2.69 -0.80
N ALA A 71 11.96 1.56 -0.83
CA ALA A 71 11.25 0.28 -0.82
C ALA A 71 10.61 0.07 0.54
N GLY A 72 9.43 -0.50 0.55
CA GLY A 72 8.75 -0.79 1.80
C GLY A 72 7.26 -0.77 1.65
N PRO A 73 6.53 -0.99 2.73
CA PRO A 73 5.09 -1.09 2.65
C PRO A 73 4.38 0.24 2.52
N THR A 74 3.26 0.22 1.83
CA THR A 74 2.29 1.31 1.84
C THR A 74 0.99 0.84 2.49
N VAL A 75 0.78 -0.47 2.55
CA VAL A 75 -0.35 -1.05 3.27
C VAL A 75 0.19 -2.27 4.02
N ASN A 76 -0.10 -2.34 5.31
CA ASN A 76 0.28 -3.50 6.10
C ASN A 76 -0.74 -3.56 7.23
N VAL A 77 -1.82 -4.28 7.00
CA VAL A 77 -2.94 -4.26 7.92
C VAL A 77 -3.59 -5.63 8.05
N ALA A 78 -3.95 -5.98 9.27
CA ALA A 78 -4.62 -7.26 9.51
C ALA A 78 -6.07 -7.17 9.06
N TRP A 79 -6.63 -8.29 8.60
CA TRP A 79 -8.02 -8.31 8.15
C TRP A 79 -8.96 -7.92 9.29
N ASP A 80 -8.62 -8.24 10.53
CA ASP A 80 -9.50 -7.96 11.66
C ASP A 80 -9.14 -6.68 12.41
N ALA A 81 -8.33 -5.82 11.82
CA ALA A 81 -7.98 -4.57 12.47
C ALA A 81 -9.21 -3.68 12.60
N PRO A 82 -9.22 -2.73 13.54
CA PRO A 82 -10.31 -1.78 13.62
C PRO A 82 -10.44 -1.03 12.31
N GLN A 83 -11.69 -0.81 11.87
CA GLN A 83 -11.93 -0.19 10.57
C GLN A 83 -12.01 1.33 10.70
N THR A 84 -10.93 1.92 11.19
CA THR A 84 -10.84 3.38 11.36
C THR A 84 -9.49 3.85 10.86
N GLY A 85 -9.42 5.10 10.47
CA GLY A 85 -8.16 5.68 10.04
C GLY A 85 -8.29 6.50 8.78
N ALA A 86 -7.19 7.14 8.42
CA ALA A 86 -7.16 8.04 7.27
C ALA A 86 -7.13 7.32 5.93
N ALA A 87 -6.76 6.06 5.92
CA ALA A 87 -6.60 5.30 4.68
C ALA A 87 -7.74 4.33 4.47
N GLN A 88 -8.24 4.25 3.23
CA GLN A 88 -9.30 3.34 2.86
C GLN A 88 -8.77 2.44 1.75
N VAL A 89 -9.01 1.15 1.86
CA VAL A 89 -8.53 0.18 0.88
C VAL A 89 -9.73 -0.54 0.27
N GLU A 90 -9.71 -0.70 -1.05
CA GLU A 90 -10.73 -1.46 -1.76
C GLU A 90 -10.02 -2.49 -2.62
N ILE A 91 -10.49 -3.73 -2.55
CA ILE A 91 -9.91 -4.83 -3.31
C ILE A 91 -10.96 -5.32 -4.30
N SER A 92 -10.58 -5.40 -5.56
CA SER A 92 -11.52 -5.80 -6.60
C SER A 92 -10.79 -6.60 -7.66
N SER A 93 -11.51 -6.98 -8.70
CA SER A 93 -10.90 -7.75 -9.79
C SER A 93 -9.83 -6.97 -10.54
N THR A 94 -9.79 -5.64 -10.37
CA THR A 94 -8.78 -4.82 -11.05
C THR A 94 -7.59 -4.47 -10.15
N GLY A 95 -7.60 -4.96 -8.93
CA GLY A 95 -6.46 -4.76 -8.05
C GLY A 95 -6.83 -4.17 -6.70
N LEU A 96 -5.93 -3.39 -6.16
CA LEU A 96 -6.10 -2.80 -4.84
C LEU A 96 -5.97 -1.29 -4.95
N GLN A 97 -6.98 -0.60 -4.44
CA GLN A 97 -7.03 0.85 -4.46
C GLN A 97 -6.92 1.38 -3.03
N VAL A 98 -6.00 2.31 -2.81
CA VAL A 98 -5.83 2.95 -1.51
C VAL A 98 -6.12 4.43 -1.68
N ASP A 99 -6.99 4.96 -0.84
CA ASP A 99 -7.29 6.40 -0.86
C ASP A 99 -7.04 6.93 0.54
N VAL A 100 -6.27 7.99 0.63
CA VAL A 100 -5.84 8.54 1.92
C VAL A 100 -6.20 10.01 2.02
N ASP A 101 -6.85 10.38 3.13
CA ASP A 101 -7.05 11.77 3.47
C ASP A 101 -5.80 12.15 4.24
N VAL A 102 -4.85 12.76 3.56
CA VAL A 102 -3.54 13.01 4.11
C VAL A 102 -3.57 13.94 5.31
N SER A 103 -4.56 14.82 5.36
CA SER A 103 -4.68 15.73 6.50
C SER A 103 -5.00 14.98 7.79
N ARG A 104 -5.52 13.77 7.68
CA ARG A 104 -5.83 12.98 8.87
C ARG A 104 -4.68 12.08 9.29
N VAL A 105 -3.60 12.06 8.50
CA VAL A 105 -2.42 11.27 8.86
C VAL A 105 -1.55 12.06 9.85
N ASP A 106 -1.42 13.36 9.62
CA ASP A 106 -0.59 14.20 10.46
C ASP A 106 -1.09 15.63 10.31
N GLU A 107 -1.08 16.39 11.39
CA GLU A 107 -1.62 17.74 11.36
C GLU A 107 -0.85 18.68 10.45
N LYS A 108 0.38 18.32 10.11
CA LYS A 108 1.19 19.16 9.22
C LYS A 108 0.99 18.82 7.75
N PHE A 109 0.16 17.83 7.46
CA PHE A 109 -0.07 17.39 6.08
C PHE A 109 -1.41 17.90 5.60
N SER A 110 -1.56 18.03 4.29
CA SER A 110 -2.86 18.33 3.70
C SER A 110 -2.99 17.68 2.34
N GLY A 111 -4.20 17.42 1.94
CA GLY A 111 -4.49 16.93 0.61
C GLY A 111 -4.91 15.49 0.57
N GLU A 112 -4.77 14.91 -0.61
CA GLU A 112 -5.21 13.55 -0.85
C GLU A 112 -4.17 12.77 -1.63
N LEU A 113 -4.07 11.48 -1.29
CA LEU A 113 -3.14 10.58 -1.93
C LEU A 113 -3.92 9.35 -2.35
N SER A 114 -3.68 8.84 -3.54
CA SER A 114 -4.25 7.56 -3.92
C SER A 114 -3.19 6.69 -4.57
N LEU A 115 -3.33 5.39 -4.38
CA LEU A 115 -2.47 4.40 -4.99
C LEU A 115 -3.36 3.33 -5.57
N HIS A 116 -3.08 2.93 -6.80
CA HIS A 116 -3.80 1.82 -7.39
C HIS A 116 -2.78 0.77 -7.84
N TYR A 117 -2.81 -0.36 -7.18
CA TYR A 117 -2.00 -1.51 -7.55
C TYR A 117 -2.79 -2.26 -8.60
N LYS A 118 -2.36 -2.17 -9.84
CA LYS A 118 -3.11 -2.70 -10.97
C LYS A 118 -2.74 -4.15 -11.21
N VAL A 119 -3.66 -5.03 -10.94
CA VAL A 119 -3.45 -6.44 -11.18
C VAL A 119 -4.82 -7.13 -11.28
N ALA A 120 -4.92 -8.08 -12.18
CA ALA A 120 -6.16 -8.82 -12.31
C ALA A 120 -6.19 -9.91 -11.23
N ILE A 121 -7.04 -9.71 -10.24
CA ILE A 121 -7.13 -10.67 -9.14
C ILE A 121 -8.19 -11.72 -9.48
N PRO A 122 -7.81 -13.00 -9.50
CA PRO A 122 -8.77 -14.05 -9.88
C PRO A 122 -9.99 -14.07 -8.98
N ALA A 123 -11.12 -14.45 -9.55
CA ALA A 123 -12.37 -14.45 -8.81
C ALA A 123 -12.34 -15.39 -7.61
N ASP A 124 -11.65 -16.52 -7.73
CA ASP A 124 -11.58 -17.45 -6.61
C ASP A 124 -10.74 -16.88 -5.46
N VAL A 125 -9.76 -16.06 -5.78
CA VAL A 125 -8.99 -15.39 -4.74
C VAL A 125 -9.88 -14.37 -4.05
N LEU A 126 -10.58 -13.54 -4.82
CA LEU A 126 -11.44 -12.51 -4.24
C LEU A 126 -12.49 -13.12 -3.33
N SER A 127 -13.14 -14.21 -3.78
CA SER A 127 -14.21 -14.78 -3.00
C SER A 127 -13.70 -15.42 -1.71
N GLY A 128 -12.41 -15.70 -1.64
CA GLY A 128 -11.83 -16.29 -0.44
C GLY A 128 -11.32 -15.28 0.58
N LEU A 129 -11.32 -13.99 0.23
CA LEU A 129 -10.81 -13.00 1.17
C LEU A 129 -11.84 -12.71 2.26
N PRO A 130 -11.39 -12.46 3.49
CA PRO A 130 -12.32 -12.15 4.59
C PRO A 130 -13.17 -10.92 4.33
N ARG A 131 -12.65 -9.95 3.60
CA ARG A 131 -13.38 -8.75 3.23
C ARG A 131 -12.72 -8.09 2.03
N HIS A 132 -13.44 -7.18 1.40
CA HIS A 132 -12.92 -6.50 0.21
C HIS A 132 -12.66 -5.01 0.47
N SER A 133 -12.88 -4.55 1.68
CA SER A 133 -12.57 -3.17 2.03
C SER A 133 -12.01 -3.10 3.44
N LEU A 134 -11.13 -2.16 3.65
CA LEU A 134 -10.47 -1.97 4.92
C LEU A 134 -10.22 -0.49 5.16
N ALA A 135 -10.11 -0.11 6.43
CA ALA A 135 -9.64 1.23 6.78
C ALA A 135 -8.53 1.05 7.79
N PHE A 136 -7.54 1.92 7.75
CA PHE A 136 -6.46 1.80 8.72
C PHE A 136 -5.76 3.14 8.94
N ASP A 137 -5.01 3.22 10.04
CA ASP A 137 -4.22 4.40 10.36
C ASP A 137 -2.90 4.26 9.62
N MET A 138 -2.67 5.12 8.63
CA MET A 138 -1.46 5.05 7.85
C MET A 138 -0.34 5.82 8.56
N PRO A 139 0.82 5.19 8.78
CA PRO A 139 1.94 5.92 9.37
C PRO A 139 2.42 7.02 8.44
N PRO A 140 2.86 8.16 8.97
CA PRO A 140 3.34 9.24 8.10
C PRO A 140 4.45 8.83 7.15
N GLU A 141 5.32 7.90 7.55
CA GLU A 141 6.39 7.49 6.66
C GLU A 141 5.87 6.80 5.41
N TYR A 142 4.67 6.20 5.46
CA TYR A 142 4.10 5.59 4.28
C TYR A 142 3.69 6.66 3.27
N VAL A 143 3.24 7.81 3.76
CA VAL A 143 2.88 8.92 2.87
C VAL A 143 4.13 9.42 2.15
N PHE A 144 5.22 9.61 2.89
CA PHE A 144 6.46 10.06 2.28
C PHE A 144 6.95 9.04 1.25
N ARG A 145 6.87 7.76 1.58
CA ARG A 145 7.31 6.72 0.65
C ARG A 145 6.49 6.77 -0.63
N ALA A 146 5.17 6.89 -0.52
CA ALA A 146 4.30 6.92 -1.68
C ALA A 146 4.53 8.16 -2.53
N VAL A 147 4.86 9.27 -1.90
CA VAL A 147 5.11 10.51 -2.63
C VAL A 147 6.50 10.48 -3.28
N GLY A 148 7.37 9.61 -2.81
CA GLY A 148 8.67 9.44 -3.43
C GLY A 148 9.81 10.19 -2.77
N VAL A 149 9.65 10.54 -1.49
CA VAL A 149 10.70 11.24 -0.79
C VAL A 149 11.01 10.52 0.51
N THR A 150 12.23 10.69 0.98
CA THR A 150 12.67 10.03 2.19
C THR A 150 12.04 10.70 3.41
N TYR A 151 11.52 9.88 4.31
CA TYR A 151 10.93 10.40 5.53
C TYR A 151 12.05 10.78 6.52
N SER A 152 11.92 11.98 7.06
CA SER A 152 12.91 12.45 8.01
C SER A 152 12.14 13.12 9.15
N PRO A 153 11.90 12.40 10.23
CA PRO A 153 11.11 12.93 11.34
C PRO A 153 11.78 14.09 12.05
#